data_9f44f7e100ea5a1fb7067a382ca59413
#
_entry.id   9f44f7e100ea5a1fb7067a382ca59413
#
_cell.length_a   1.000
_cell.length_b   1.000
_cell.length_c   1.000
_cell.angle_alpha   90.00
_cell.angle_beta   90.00
_cell.angle_gamma   90.00
#
_symmetry.space_group_name_H-M   'P 1'
#
loop_
_entity.id
_entity.type
_entity.pdbx_description
1 polymer ?
#
loop_
_entity_poly.entity_id
_entity_poly.type
_entity_poly.pdbx_seq_one_letter_code
_entity_poly.pdbx_strand_id
1 'polypeptide(L)'
;SIPLYTLEGTKSLLNTLNINDDFLLLEDFITNYQLSKYNSDPEQIEKYKSMHKKLYAFLVFVAEFERQSINKNSDKFLSEVSSDLMLSLFCAIQGMYKPAKLQLRCGIENFIKAIIMIDTPQIVVETSVYAIFDAATKDKHFATVTGDKVRQKIRNAYTILCHTVHGDTSVMHPLSALSLLP
;
A
#
# COMPACT_ATOMS: atom_id res chain seq x y z
N SER A 1 21.18 10.80 -7.60
CA SER A 1 19.92 10.62 -8.33
C SER A 1 18.99 9.84 -7.43
N ILE A 2 17.92 10.47 -6.98
CA ILE A 2 16.84 9.78 -6.27
C ILE A 2 16.13 8.96 -7.34
N PRO A 3 16.23 7.65 -7.29
CA PRO A 3 15.54 6.85 -8.29
C PRO A 3 14.08 6.70 -7.90
N LEU A 4 13.21 7.01 -8.78
CA LEU A 4 12.26 6.09 -9.35
C LEU A 4 10.93 5.86 -8.68
N TYR A 5 10.67 6.33 -7.47
CA TYR A 5 9.34 6.29 -6.87
C TYR A 5 8.62 7.64 -6.91
N THR A 6 8.98 8.50 -7.87
CA THR A 6 8.12 9.61 -8.27
C THR A 6 7.15 9.09 -9.34
N LEU A 7 5.90 9.47 -9.26
CA LEU A 7 4.85 9.09 -10.23
C LEU A 7 5.22 9.36 -11.70
N GLU A 8 6.05 10.37 -11.96
CA GLU A 8 6.59 10.64 -13.31
C GLU A 8 7.61 9.58 -13.76
N GLY A 9 8.40 9.04 -12.82
CA GLY A 9 9.33 7.93 -13.09
C GLY A 9 8.60 6.63 -13.43
N THR A 10 7.47 6.36 -12.78
CA THR A 10 6.68 5.13 -13.02
C THR A 10 6.14 5.04 -14.45
N LYS A 11 5.72 6.17 -15.04
CA LYS A 11 5.18 6.19 -16.41
C LYS A 11 6.22 5.80 -17.48
N SER A 12 7.49 6.14 -17.26
CA SER A 12 8.59 5.82 -18.19
C SER A 12 9.11 4.39 -18.03
N LEU A 13 9.02 3.83 -16.84
CA LEU A 13 9.68 2.57 -16.47
C LEU A 13 8.82 1.34 -16.67
N LEU A 14 7.51 1.44 -16.54
CA LEU A 14 6.60 0.31 -16.75
C LEU A 14 6.68 -0.26 -18.18
N ASN A 15 7.26 0.48 -19.11
CA ASN A 15 7.49 0.03 -20.48
C ASN A 15 8.85 -0.68 -20.69
N THR A 16 9.77 -0.66 -19.72
CA THR A 16 11.15 -1.12 -19.92
C THR A 16 11.68 -2.08 -18.86
N LEU A 17 11.12 -2.09 -17.64
CA LEU A 17 11.61 -2.92 -16.55
C LEU A 17 10.62 -4.07 -16.26
N ASN A 18 11.15 -5.27 -16.13
CA ASN A 18 10.40 -6.38 -15.59
C ASN A 18 10.43 -6.35 -14.05
N ILE A 19 9.59 -7.13 -13.40
CA ILE A 19 9.46 -7.15 -11.94
C ILE A 19 10.77 -7.51 -11.21
N ASN A 20 11.66 -8.27 -11.85
CA ASN A 20 12.94 -8.65 -11.24
C ASN A 20 13.90 -7.47 -11.27
N ASP A 21 13.92 -6.70 -12.36
CA ASP A 21 14.76 -5.50 -12.47
C ASP A 21 14.31 -4.44 -11.46
N ASP A 22 13.01 -4.27 -11.26
CA ASP A 22 12.46 -3.37 -10.26
C ASP A 22 12.79 -3.84 -8.83
N PHE A 23 12.82 -5.14 -8.58
CA PHE A 23 13.25 -5.69 -7.29
C PHE A 23 14.74 -5.44 -7.02
N LEU A 24 15.61 -5.49 -8.03
CA LEU A 24 17.02 -5.14 -7.88
C LEU A 24 17.20 -3.68 -7.43
N LEU A 25 16.35 -2.76 -7.89
CA LEU A 25 16.37 -1.36 -7.41
C LEU A 25 16.01 -1.27 -5.92
N LEU A 26 15.07 -2.09 -5.45
CA LEU A 26 14.76 -2.18 -4.03
C LEU A 26 15.94 -2.75 -3.22
N GLU A 27 16.62 -3.79 -3.71
CA GLU A 27 17.81 -4.35 -3.06
C GLU A 27 18.94 -3.33 -2.98
N ASP A 28 19.16 -2.56 -4.04
CA ASP A 28 20.15 -1.49 -4.08
C ASP A 28 19.81 -0.37 -3.08
N PHE A 29 18.55 0.02 -3.00
CA PHE A 29 18.07 0.95 -1.99
C PHE A 29 18.32 0.44 -0.56
N ILE A 30 17.98 -0.81 -0.25
CA ILE A 30 18.22 -1.43 1.07
C ILE A 30 19.71 -1.40 1.41
N THR A 31 20.57 -1.69 0.44
CA THR A 31 22.03 -1.71 0.61
C THR A 31 22.57 -0.29 0.83
N ASN A 32 22.16 0.68 0.04
CA ASN A 32 22.62 2.07 0.11
C ASN A 32 22.23 2.75 1.43
N TYR A 33 21.10 2.38 2.02
CA TYR A 33 20.68 2.90 3.32
C TYR A 33 21.13 2.04 4.51
N GLN A 34 22.05 1.10 4.29
CA GLN A 34 22.61 0.19 5.33
C GLN A 34 21.53 -0.63 6.05
N LEU A 35 20.43 -0.90 5.38
CA LEU A 35 19.36 -1.77 5.89
C LEU A 35 19.70 -3.26 5.75
N SER A 36 20.93 -3.58 5.37
CA SER A 36 21.43 -4.92 5.10
C SER A 36 21.38 -5.87 6.31
N LYS A 37 21.34 -5.33 7.53
CA LYS A 37 21.12 -6.14 8.75
C LYS A 37 19.85 -7.00 8.69
N TYR A 38 18.85 -6.54 7.96
CA TYR A 38 17.55 -7.21 7.80
C TYR A 38 17.48 -8.07 6.53
N ASN A 39 18.49 -7.97 5.66
CA ASN A 39 18.52 -8.65 4.36
C ASN A 39 19.39 -9.93 4.35
N SER A 40 19.93 -10.34 5.49
CA SER A 40 20.79 -11.53 5.58
C SER A 40 20.02 -12.84 5.82
N ASP A 41 18.73 -12.75 6.14
CA ASP A 41 17.87 -13.92 6.34
C ASP A 41 17.10 -14.23 5.04
N PRO A 42 17.33 -15.41 4.41
CA PRO A 42 16.63 -15.81 3.19
C PRO A 42 15.11 -15.82 3.33
N GLU A 43 14.57 -16.16 4.50
CA GLU A 43 13.12 -16.15 4.74
C GLU A 43 12.57 -14.73 4.72
N GLN A 44 13.29 -13.75 5.24
CA GLN A 44 12.89 -12.35 5.20
C GLN A 44 12.95 -11.79 3.78
N ILE A 45 13.98 -12.17 3.01
CA ILE A 45 14.08 -11.76 1.59
C ILE A 45 12.86 -12.24 0.80
N GLU A 46 12.44 -13.49 0.96
CA GLU A 46 11.24 -14.01 0.28
C GLU A 46 9.95 -13.28 0.72
N LYS A 47 9.84 -12.89 1.98
CA LYS A 47 8.74 -12.04 2.44
C LYS A 47 8.74 -10.68 1.76
N TYR A 48 9.91 -10.03 1.66
CA TYR A 48 10.03 -8.74 0.98
C TYR A 48 9.74 -8.84 -0.52
N LYS A 49 10.22 -9.89 -1.19
CA LYS A 49 9.86 -10.17 -2.59
C LYS A 49 8.35 -10.31 -2.77
N SER A 50 7.69 -11.05 -1.87
CA SER A 50 6.23 -11.22 -1.91
C SER A 50 5.49 -9.90 -1.72
N MET A 51 5.94 -9.05 -0.79
CA MET A 51 5.36 -7.72 -0.56
C MET A 51 5.59 -6.80 -1.76
N HIS A 52 6.83 -6.75 -2.26
CA HIS A 52 7.22 -5.98 -3.43
C HIS A 52 6.40 -6.39 -4.67
N LYS A 53 6.24 -7.68 -4.93
CA LYS A 53 5.42 -8.17 -6.04
C LYS A 53 3.98 -7.66 -6.00
N LYS A 54 3.39 -7.58 -4.81
CA LYS A 54 2.03 -7.04 -4.63
C LYS A 54 1.98 -5.53 -4.86
N LEU A 55 2.97 -4.81 -4.33
CA LEU A 55 3.11 -3.37 -4.56
C LEU A 55 3.31 -3.09 -6.06
N TYR A 56 4.20 -3.81 -6.72
CA TYR A 56 4.45 -3.66 -8.15
C TYR A 56 3.16 -3.86 -8.97
N ALA A 57 2.40 -4.92 -8.70
CA ALA A 57 1.12 -5.16 -9.36
C ALA A 57 0.12 -4.01 -9.16
N PHE A 58 0.10 -3.41 -7.96
CA PHE A 58 -0.73 -2.25 -7.69
C PHE A 58 -0.25 -1.01 -8.48
N LEU A 59 1.05 -0.75 -8.54
CA LEU A 59 1.61 0.38 -9.30
C LEU A 59 1.33 0.24 -10.81
N VAL A 60 1.39 -0.97 -11.34
CA VAL A 60 0.98 -1.25 -12.73
C VAL A 60 -0.50 -0.93 -12.94
N PHE A 61 -1.36 -1.32 -12.00
CA PHE A 61 -2.78 -0.96 -12.05
C PHE A 61 -2.99 0.56 -12.03
N VAL A 62 -2.31 1.29 -11.15
CA VAL A 62 -2.42 2.76 -11.06
C VAL A 62 -1.97 3.42 -12.37
N ALA A 63 -0.83 3.01 -12.92
CA ALA A 63 -0.34 3.55 -14.19
C ALA A 63 -1.31 3.30 -15.35
N GLU A 64 -1.94 2.14 -15.41
CA GLU A 64 -2.93 1.84 -16.43
C GLU A 64 -4.22 2.65 -16.22
N PHE A 65 -4.67 2.82 -14.97
CA PHE A 65 -5.82 3.64 -14.63
C PHE A 65 -5.62 5.10 -15.05
N GLU A 66 -4.47 5.68 -14.74
CA GLU A 66 -4.08 7.03 -15.16
C GLU A 66 -4.00 7.16 -16.69
N ARG A 67 -3.42 6.15 -17.36
CA ARG A 67 -3.30 6.14 -18.83
C ARG A 67 -4.67 6.18 -19.51
N GLN A 68 -5.67 5.53 -18.92
CA GLN A 68 -7.04 5.54 -19.42
C GLN A 68 -7.79 6.84 -19.08
N SER A 69 -7.23 7.71 -18.25
CA SER A 69 -7.81 9.00 -17.86
C SER A 69 -9.26 8.90 -17.35
N ILE A 70 -9.54 7.88 -16.55
CA ILE A 70 -10.89 7.54 -16.07
C ILE A 70 -11.44 8.66 -15.18
N ASN A 71 -10.66 9.10 -14.18
CA ASN A 71 -11.07 10.16 -13.27
C ASN A 71 -9.86 10.82 -12.60
N LYS A 72 -9.60 12.10 -12.92
CA LYS A 72 -8.44 12.85 -12.40
C LYS A 72 -8.41 13.00 -10.87
N ASN A 73 -9.56 13.00 -10.21
CA ASN A 73 -9.59 13.09 -8.75
C ASN A 73 -9.27 11.72 -8.14
N SER A 74 -9.74 10.63 -8.74
CA SER A 74 -9.34 9.27 -8.34
C SER A 74 -7.84 9.05 -8.52
N ASP A 75 -7.22 9.60 -9.58
CA ASP A 75 -5.77 9.53 -9.81
C ASP A 75 -4.99 10.07 -8.61
N LYS A 76 -5.41 11.20 -8.01
CA LYS A 76 -4.76 11.77 -6.84
C LYS A 76 -4.81 10.83 -5.63
N PHE A 77 -5.98 10.22 -5.37
CA PHE A 77 -6.11 9.26 -4.28
C PHE A 77 -5.31 7.98 -4.54
N LEU A 78 -5.28 7.49 -5.78
CA LEU A 78 -4.44 6.34 -6.14
C LEU A 78 -2.95 6.64 -6.00
N SER A 79 -2.54 7.88 -6.26
CA SER A 79 -1.17 8.35 -6.00
C SER A 79 -0.84 8.32 -4.51
N GLU A 80 -1.76 8.79 -3.65
CA GLU A 80 -1.59 8.69 -2.19
C GLU A 80 -1.53 7.23 -1.73
N VAL A 81 -2.40 6.36 -2.25
CA VAL A 81 -2.32 4.92 -1.97
C VAL A 81 -0.95 4.35 -2.33
N SER A 82 -0.40 4.73 -3.48
CA SER A 82 0.93 4.30 -3.90
C SER A 82 2.00 4.73 -2.90
N SER A 83 1.95 5.97 -2.43
CA SER A 83 2.84 6.50 -1.40
C SER A 83 2.69 5.76 -0.07
N ASP A 84 1.46 5.54 0.38
CA ASP A 84 1.15 4.83 1.62
C ASP A 84 1.68 3.39 1.59
N LEU A 85 1.49 2.69 0.46
CA LEU A 85 1.96 1.31 0.30
C LEU A 85 3.49 1.22 0.23
N MET A 86 4.15 2.16 -0.48
CA MET A 86 5.62 2.24 -0.51
C MET A 86 6.19 2.52 0.87
N LEU A 87 5.62 3.48 1.60
CA LEU A 87 6.04 3.81 2.95
C LEU A 87 5.78 2.66 3.93
N SER A 88 4.66 1.95 3.77
CA SER A 88 4.37 0.74 4.54
C SER A 88 5.43 -0.35 4.33
N LEU A 89 5.82 -0.61 3.07
CA LEU A 89 6.88 -1.55 2.74
C LEU A 89 8.22 -1.11 3.34
N PHE A 90 8.59 0.16 3.21
CA PHE A 90 9.81 0.72 3.76
C PHE A 90 9.86 0.57 5.29
N CYS A 91 8.80 0.92 5.99
CA CYS A 91 8.69 0.74 7.44
C CYS A 91 8.78 -0.74 7.84
N ALA A 92 8.16 -1.64 7.07
CA ALA A 92 8.21 -3.08 7.34
C ALA A 92 9.63 -3.64 7.19
N ILE A 93 10.37 -3.22 6.16
CA ILE A 93 11.78 -3.62 5.95
C ILE A 93 12.66 -3.15 7.12
N GLN A 94 12.37 -1.99 7.68
CA GLN A 94 13.09 -1.46 8.84
C GLN A 94 12.63 -2.06 10.19
N GLY A 95 11.70 -2.99 10.21
CA GLY A 95 11.13 -3.56 11.43
C GLY A 95 10.15 -2.64 12.16
N MET A 96 9.81 -1.50 11.58
CA MET A 96 8.84 -0.54 12.13
C MET A 96 7.40 -0.97 11.81
N TYR A 97 6.95 -2.08 12.39
CA TYR A 97 5.69 -2.72 12.02
C TYR A 97 4.44 -1.88 12.35
N LYS A 98 4.46 -1.10 13.43
CA LYS A 98 3.32 -0.25 13.79
C LYS A 98 3.12 0.89 12.79
N PRO A 99 4.13 1.71 12.45
CA PRO A 99 4.03 2.65 11.34
C PRO A 99 3.64 1.99 10.00
N ALA A 100 4.22 0.83 9.66
CA ALA A 100 3.87 0.10 8.45
C ALA A 100 2.36 -0.21 8.38
N LYS A 101 1.78 -0.71 9.47
CA LYS A 101 0.35 -1.01 9.55
C LYS A 101 -0.53 0.25 9.48
N LEU A 102 -0.08 1.37 10.06
CA LEU A 102 -0.78 2.66 9.95
C LEU A 102 -0.84 3.14 8.50
N GLN A 103 0.29 3.10 7.78
CA GLN A 103 0.33 3.48 6.37
C GLN A 103 -0.56 2.58 5.51
N LEU A 104 -0.51 1.27 5.74
CA LEU A 104 -1.37 0.33 5.03
C LEU A 104 -2.86 0.60 5.28
N ARG A 105 -3.23 1.00 6.52
CA ARG A 105 -4.59 1.40 6.85
C ARG A 105 -5.02 2.66 6.08
N CYS A 106 -4.17 3.70 6.04
CA CYS A 106 -4.44 4.90 5.25
C CYS A 106 -4.60 4.58 3.76
N GLY A 107 -3.72 3.74 3.22
CA GLY A 107 -3.81 3.28 1.84
C GLY A 107 -5.13 2.57 1.53
N ILE A 108 -5.66 1.74 2.45
CA ILE A 108 -6.98 1.10 2.28
C ILE A 108 -8.11 2.14 2.22
N GLU A 109 -8.12 3.11 3.13
CA GLU A 109 -9.14 4.17 3.15
C GLU A 109 -9.12 4.98 1.86
N ASN A 110 -7.93 5.40 1.43
CA ASN A 110 -7.73 6.16 0.20
C ASN A 110 -8.10 5.35 -1.05
N PHE A 111 -7.78 4.06 -1.09
CA PHE A 111 -8.14 3.19 -2.21
C PHE A 111 -9.65 3.07 -2.38
N ILE A 112 -10.40 2.84 -1.29
CA ILE A 112 -11.86 2.74 -1.35
C ILE A 112 -12.45 4.06 -1.83
N LYS A 113 -11.98 5.20 -1.32
CA LYS A 113 -12.40 6.52 -1.78
C LYS A 113 -12.10 6.73 -3.26
N ALA A 114 -10.92 6.34 -3.73
CA ALA A 114 -10.53 6.47 -5.13
C ALA A 114 -11.51 5.76 -6.07
N ILE A 115 -11.97 4.57 -5.70
CA ILE A 115 -12.90 3.80 -6.52
C ILE A 115 -14.31 4.41 -6.48
N ILE A 116 -14.84 4.71 -5.29
CA ILE A 116 -16.19 5.27 -5.14
C ILE A 116 -16.28 6.65 -5.82
N MET A 117 -15.22 7.43 -5.79
CA MET A 117 -15.17 8.78 -6.35
C MET A 117 -15.44 8.82 -7.86
N ILE A 118 -15.24 7.72 -8.57
CA ILE A 118 -15.50 7.63 -10.01
C ILE A 118 -16.96 8.05 -10.30
N ASP A 119 -17.89 7.60 -9.47
CA ASP A 119 -19.32 7.87 -9.63
C ASP A 119 -19.90 8.80 -8.55
N THR A 120 -19.24 8.89 -7.40
CA THR A 120 -19.71 9.65 -6.23
C THR A 120 -18.62 10.59 -5.72
N PRO A 121 -18.38 11.74 -6.39
CA PRO A 121 -17.30 12.67 -6.03
C PRO A 121 -17.38 13.19 -4.60
N GLN A 122 -18.57 13.22 -4.00
CA GLN A 122 -18.80 13.72 -2.63
C GLN A 122 -18.11 12.89 -1.55
N ILE A 123 -17.69 11.66 -1.86
CA ILE A 123 -16.96 10.80 -0.92
C ILE A 123 -15.63 11.43 -0.44
N VAL A 124 -15.09 12.40 -1.16
CA VAL A 124 -13.84 13.08 -0.84
C VAL A 124 -13.83 13.70 0.56
N VAL A 125 -14.96 14.28 0.98
CA VAL A 125 -15.10 14.96 2.27
C VAL A 125 -15.50 14.02 3.40
N GLU A 126 -15.82 12.75 3.10
CA GLU A 126 -16.18 11.79 4.13
C GLU A 126 -14.96 11.38 4.95
N THR A 127 -15.05 11.52 6.26
CA THR A 127 -13.99 11.18 7.22
C THR A 127 -14.31 9.94 8.06
N SER A 128 -15.59 9.56 8.10
CA SER A 128 -16.02 8.36 8.80
C SER A 128 -15.70 7.11 8.00
N VAL A 129 -14.84 6.28 8.53
CA VAL A 129 -14.48 5.01 7.90
C VAL A 129 -15.68 4.08 7.74
N TYR A 130 -16.61 4.10 8.71
CA TYR A 130 -17.85 3.33 8.61
C TYR A 130 -18.70 3.80 7.42
N ALA A 131 -18.83 5.11 7.24
CA ALA A 131 -19.56 5.67 6.10
C ALA A 131 -18.88 5.34 4.76
N ILE A 132 -17.54 5.37 4.70
CA ILE A 132 -16.77 4.98 3.52
C ILE A 132 -17.04 3.52 3.15
N PHE A 133 -16.96 2.59 4.12
CA PHE A 133 -17.25 1.17 3.87
C PHE A 133 -18.73 0.91 3.56
N ASP A 134 -19.67 1.66 4.14
CA ASP A 134 -21.09 1.58 3.79
C ASP A 134 -21.34 2.06 2.37
N ALA A 135 -20.74 3.17 1.96
CA ALA A 135 -20.78 3.66 0.58
C ALA A 135 -20.22 2.61 -0.39
N ALA A 136 -19.12 1.95 -0.04
CA ALA A 136 -18.55 0.87 -0.85
C ALA A 136 -19.52 -0.30 -1.07
N THR A 137 -20.42 -0.58 -0.13
CA THR A 137 -21.42 -1.65 -0.33
C THR A 137 -22.43 -1.33 -1.41
N LYS A 138 -22.68 -0.04 -1.65
CA LYS A 138 -23.69 0.47 -2.59
C LYS A 138 -23.06 0.85 -3.95
N ASP A 139 -21.73 0.90 -4.01
CA ASP A 139 -21.00 1.27 -5.21
C ASP A 139 -21.00 0.16 -6.25
N LYS A 140 -21.26 0.49 -7.51
CA LYS A 140 -21.39 -0.49 -8.60
C LYS A 140 -20.11 -1.30 -8.87
N HIS A 141 -18.92 -0.72 -8.60
CA HIS A 141 -17.65 -1.40 -8.81
C HIS A 141 -17.44 -2.51 -7.77
N PHE A 142 -17.98 -2.32 -6.56
CA PHE A 142 -17.96 -3.33 -5.50
C PHE A 142 -19.21 -4.23 -5.48
N ALA A 143 -20.29 -3.87 -6.18
CA ALA A 143 -21.55 -4.63 -6.19
C ALA A 143 -21.49 -5.91 -7.04
N THR A 144 -20.44 -6.12 -7.83
CA THR A 144 -20.23 -7.39 -8.55
C THR A 144 -19.81 -8.50 -7.59
N VAL A 145 -20.04 -9.78 -7.97
CA VAL A 145 -19.63 -10.93 -7.15
C VAL A 145 -18.13 -10.89 -6.80
N THR A 146 -17.29 -10.51 -7.76
CA THR A 146 -15.84 -10.37 -7.53
C THR A 146 -15.54 -9.13 -6.68
N GLY A 147 -16.17 -8.00 -6.95
CA GLY A 147 -16.01 -6.76 -6.22
C GLY A 147 -16.40 -6.91 -4.74
N ASP A 148 -17.51 -7.58 -4.45
CA ASP A 148 -17.95 -7.83 -3.07
C ASP A 148 -16.93 -8.71 -2.30
N LYS A 149 -16.40 -9.75 -2.93
CA LYS A 149 -15.34 -10.57 -2.32
C LYS A 149 -14.09 -9.74 -2.02
N VAL A 150 -13.69 -8.85 -2.93
CA VAL A 150 -12.54 -7.96 -2.73
C VAL A 150 -12.83 -6.99 -1.58
N ARG A 151 -13.98 -6.35 -1.58
CA ARG A 151 -14.43 -5.42 -0.52
C ARG A 151 -14.40 -6.10 0.85
N GLN A 152 -14.94 -7.32 0.97
CA GLN A 152 -14.92 -8.07 2.23
C GLN A 152 -13.50 -8.36 2.72
N LYS A 153 -12.60 -8.78 1.82
CA LYS A 153 -11.19 -9.01 2.16
C LYS A 153 -10.50 -7.72 2.65
N ILE A 154 -10.75 -6.61 1.96
CA ILE A 154 -10.22 -5.29 2.34
C ILE A 154 -10.74 -4.88 3.72
N ARG A 155 -12.05 -5.03 3.98
CA ARG A 155 -12.65 -4.72 5.28
C ARG A 155 -12.05 -5.56 6.41
N ASN A 156 -11.87 -6.87 6.18
CA ASN A 156 -11.27 -7.76 7.18
C ASN A 156 -9.81 -7.34 7.46
N ALA A 157 -9.03 -7.05 6.43
CA ALA A 157 -7.67 -6.55 6.59
C ALA A 157 -7.65 -5.23 7.38
N TYR A 158 -8.54 -4.30 7.05
CA TYR A 158 -8.69 -3.03 7.77
C TYR A 158 -8.99 -3.24 9.25
N THR A 159 -9.93 -4.14 9.59
CA THR A 159 -10.28 -4.46 10.98
C THR A 159 -9.07 -4.98 11.76
N ILE A 160 -8.27 -5.87 11.17
CA ILE A 160 -7.02 -6.37 11.78
C ILE A 160 -6.04 -5.23 12.04
N LEU A 161 -5.90 -4.31 11.08
CA LEU A 161 -5.01 -3.14 11.24
C LEU A 161 -5.48 -2.19 12.34
N CYS A 162 -6.81 -2.02 12.52
CA CYS A 162 -7.38 -1.22 13.60
C CYS A 162 -7.03 -1.76 14.98
N HIS A 163 -7.06 -3.07 15.21
CA HIS A 163 -6.68 -3.68 16.48
C HIS A 163 -5.28 -3.28 16.92
N THR A 164 -4.35 -3.17 15.98
CA THR A 164 -2.96 -2.73 16.25
C THR A 164 -2.89 -1.28 16.73
N VAL A 165 -3.77 -0.40 16.22
CA VAL A 165 -3.80 1.03 16.57
C VAL A 165 -4.42 1.26 17.93
N HIS A 166 -5.49 0.53 18.23
CA HIS A 166 -6.29 0.70 19.45
C HIS A 166 -5.75 -0.06 20.67
N GLY A 167 -4.55 -0.61 20.57
CA GLY A 167 -3.85 -1.20 21.72
C GLY A 167 -4.42 -2.54 22.18
N ASP A 168 -5.00 -3.32 21.26
CA ASP A 168 -5.35 -4.69 21.54
C ASP A 168 -4.10 -5.50 21.92
N THR A 169 -4.06 -5.99 23.16
CA THR A 169 -2.89 -6.70 23.71
C THR A 169 -2.56 -7.98 22.96
N SER A 170 -3.55 -8.59 22.28
CA SER A 170 -3.36 -9.80 21.48
C SER A 170 -2.50 -9.58 20.20
N VAL A 171 -2.39 -8.33 19.75
CA VAL A 171 -1.64 -7.92 18.55
C VAL A 171 -0.55 -6.88 18.83
N MET A 172 -0.32 -6.57 20.11
CA MET A 172 0.79 -5.72 20.52
C MET A 172 2.12 -6.44 20.30
N HIS A 173 2.93 -5.87 19.42
CA HIS A 173 4.36 -6.18 19.33
C HIS A 173 5.11 -4.98 19.91
N PRO A 174 5.47 -4.97 21.21
CA PRO A 174 6.29 -3.91 21.76
C PRO A 174 7.59 -3.84 20.97
N LEU A 175 8.04 -2.63 20.68
CA LEU A 175 9.31 -2.40 20.01
C LEU A 175 10.44 -3.03 20.84
N SER A 176 10.88 -4.20 20.43
CA SER A 176 12.20 -4.71 20.78
C SER A 176 13.32 -3.96 20.03
N ALA A 177 12.95 -2.95 19.22
CA ALA A 177 13.86 -2.19 18.37
C ALA A 177 14.98 -1.48 19.15
N LEU A 178 14.75 -1.11 20.39
CA LEU A 178 15.83 -0.57 21.24
C LEU A 178 16.87 -1.62 21.64
N SER A 179 16.56 -2.91 21.59
CA SER A 179 17.53 -3.98 21.82
C SER A 179 18.43 -4.25 20.61
N LEU A 180 18.16 -3.60 19.48
CA LEU A 180 18.96 -3.68 18.25
C LEU A 180 19.91 -2.48 18.09
N LEU A 181 19.84 -1.51 18.98
CA LEU A 181 20.85 -0.46 19.05
C LEU A 181 22.10 -1.04 19.77
N PRO A 182 23.30 -0.84 19.19
CA PRO A 182 24.54 -1.29 19.80
C PRO A 182 24.82 -0.63 21.13
#